data_4965acc7e907304c53a35d522e7f463d
#
_entry.id   4965acc7e907304c53a35d522e7f463d
#
_cell.length_a   1.000
_cell.length_b   1.000
_cell.length_c   1.000
_cell.angle_alpha   90.00
_cell.angle_beta   90.00
_cell.angle_gamma   90.00
#
_symmetry.space_group_name_H-M   'P 1'
#
loop_
_entity.id
_entity.type
_entity.pdbx_description
1 polymer ?
#
loop_
_entity_poly.entity_id
_entity_poly.type
_entity_poly.pdbx_seq_one_letter_code
_entity_poly.pdbx_strand_id
1 'polypeptide(L)'
;MIKKIRNYILLAAVALSAASCLDKLPEDEVPFDNAIRSVSDVNQAVIGIYDAFKSSALYSGNLTLLPDLQADFVYAVNGYTNTYGNIWRWKDILATNTDIEAVYQALYAVINRCNFMLDRVDYVRKNTTVDADLDKLDQYCLSLI
;
A
#
# COMPACT_ATOMS: atom_id res chain seq x y z
N MET A 1 12.56 -59.40 -9.46
CA MET A 1 12.70 -58.68 -8.18
C MET A 1 13.33 -57.29 -8.39
N ILE A 2 14.45 -57.17 -9.07
CA ILE A 2 15.19 -55.92 -9.30
C ILE A 2 14.38 -54.82 -10.01
N LYS A 3 13.53 -55.14 -11.00
CA LYS A 3 12.68 -54.18 -11.69
C LYS A 3 11.62 -53.50 -10.75
N LYS A 4 11.08 -54.25 -9.79
CA LYS A 4 10.13 -53.72 -8.82
C LYS A 4 10.82 -52.78 -7.83
N ILE A 5 12.01 -53.15 -7.37
CA ILE A 5 12.81 -52.31 -6.45
C ILE A 5 13.20 -50.99 -7.12
N ARG A 6 13.63 -51.02 -8.38
CA ARG A 6 13.93 -49.80 -9.17
C ARG A 6 12.73 -48.88 -9.29
N ASN A 7 11.54 -49.41 -9.52
CA ASN A 7 10.32 -48.60 -9.62
C ASN A 7 9.94 -47.95 -8.29
N TYR A 8 10.12 -48.63 -7.15
CA TYR A 8 9.89 -48.03 -5.82
C TYR A 8 10.91 -46.95 -5.52
N ILE A 9 12.16 -47.10 -5.90
CA ILE A 9 13.19 -46.06 -5.74
C ILE A 9 12.86 -44.83 -6.57
N LEU A 10 12.43 -45.01 -7.83
CA LEU A 10 11.97 -43.91 -8.68
C LEU A 10 10.74 -43.17 -8.10
N LEU A 11 9.78 -43.93 -7.59
CA LEU A 11 8.59 -43.33 -6.98
C LEU A 11 8.93 -42.53 -5.71
N ALA A 12 9.85 -43.05 -4.89
CA ALA A 12 10.33 -42.35 -3.70
C ALA A 12 11.12 -41.08 -4.06
N ALA A 13 11.94 -41.11 -5.12
CA ALA A 13 12.68 -39.93 -5.59
C ALA A 13 11.74 -38.83 -6.12
N VAL A 14 10.67 -39.20 -6.83
CA VAL A 14 9.64 -38.24 -7.30
C VAL A 14 8.84 -37.67 -6.14
N ALA A 15 8.51 -38.47 -5.13
CA ALA A 15 7.80 -38.01 -3.93
C ALA A 15 8.65 -37.03 -3.08
N LEU A 16 9.95 -37.27 -3.00
CA LEU A 16 10.89 -36.36 -2.31
C LEU A 16 11.10 -35.04 -3.05
N SER A 17 11.04 -35.03 -4.38
CA SER A 17 11.16 -33.79 -5.17
C SER A 17 9.89 -32.92 -5.10
N ALA A 18 8.71 -33.52 -4.85
CA ALA A 18 7.46 -32.77 -4.68
C ALA A 18 7.36 -32.04 -3.32
N ALA A 19 8.15 -32.43 -2.33
CA ALA A 19 8.21 -31.77 -1.01
C ALA A 19 9.04 -30.47 -1.01
N SER A 20 9.61 -30.08 -2.16
CA SER A 20 10.46 -28.87 -2.28
C SER A 20 9.69 -27.56 -2.46
N CYS A 21 8.36 -27.57 -2.50
CA CYS A 21 7.56 -26.35 -2.39
C CYS A 21 7.45 -25.96 -0.91
N LEU A 22 8.56 -25.55 -0.32
CA LEU A 22 8.56 -24.85 0.93
C LEU A 22 8.09 -23.42 0.66
N ASP A 23 7.09 -22.98 1.42
CA ASP A 23 6.68 -21.56 1.51
C ASP A 23 7.90 -20.76 2.00
N LYS A 24 8.78 -20.41 1.06
CA LYS A 24 9.86 -19.49 1.35
C LYS A 24 9.25 -18.09 1.38
N LEU A 25 9.12 -17.53 2.58
CA LEU A 25 8.77 -16.12 2.74
C LEU A 25 9.79 -15.29 1.95
N PRO A 26 9.35 -14.26 1.20
CA PRO A 26 10.25 -13.35 0.52
C PRO A 26 11.24 -12.77 1.52
N GLU A 27 12.53 -12.76 1.20
CA GLU A 27 13.57 -12.24 2.10
C GLU A 27 13.46 -10.72 2.27
N ASP A 28 12.84 -10.04 1.29
CA ASP A 28 12.73 -8.58 1.23
C ASP A 28 11.37 -8.06 1.73
N GLU A 29 10.45 -8.94 2.12
CA GLU A 29 9.13 -8.54 2.62
C GLU A 29 8.92 -8.99 4.07
N VAL A 30 8.51 -8.05 4.92
CA VAL A 30 8.10 -8.38 6.28
C VAL A 30 6.73 -9.05 6.22
N PRO A 31 6.56 -10.30 6.71
CA PRO A 31 5.26 -10.95 6.75
C PRO A 31 4.23 -10.07 7.45
N PHE A 32 2.99 -10.09 6.94
CA PHE A 32 1.87 -9.30 7.46
C PHE A 32 1.77 -9.35 8.99
N ASP A 33 1.91 -10.55 9.58
CA ASP A 33 1.82 -10.75 11.03
C ASP A 33 2.99 -10.16 11.82
N ASN A 34 4.07 -9.79 11.15
CA ASN A 34 5.29 -9.26 11.76
C ASN A 34 5.48 -7.77 11.54
N ALA A 35 4.68 -7.14 10.67
CA ALA A 35 4.89 -5.77 10.22
C ALA A 35 4.68 -4.72 11.31
N ILE A 36 3.68 -4.93 12.21
CA ILE A 36 3.36 -3.99 13.29
C ILE A 36 3.14 -4.79 14.57
N ARG A 37 4.07 -4.68 15.53
CA ARG A 37 4.06 -5.43 16.79
C ARG A 37 4.20 -4.58 18.05
N SER A 38 4.69 -3.36 17.90
CA SER A 38 4.95 -2.43 18.99
C SER A 38 4.32 -1.07 18.74
N VAL A 39 4.21 -0.27 19.80
CA VAL A 39 3.75 1.13 19.69
C VAL A 39 4.67 1.95 18.80
N SER A 40 5.98 1.64 18.81
CA SER A 40 6.94 2.27 17.89
C SER A 40 6.63 1.97 16.42
N ASP A 41 6.23 0.72 16.11
CA ASP A 41 5.88 0.34 14.73
C ASP A 41 4.60 1.05 14.28
N VAL A 42 3.62 1.19 15.18
CA VAL A 42 2.40 1.97 14.92
C VAL A 42 2.75 3.42 14.60
N ASN A 43 3.63 4.05 15.39
CA ASN A 43 4.10 5.41 15.12
C ASN A 43 4.78 5.53 13.73
N GLN A 44 5.63 4.58 13.38
CA GLN A 44 6.28 4.55 12.06
C GLN A 44 5.26 4.34 10.94
N ALA A 45 4.24 3.50 11.15
CA ALA A 45 3.16 3.29 10.19
C ALA A 45 2.37 4.58 9.96
N VAL A 46 2.04 5.33 11.02
CA VAL A 46 1.36 6.64 10.92
C VAL A 46 2.22 7.63 10.12
N ILE A 47 3.51 7.74 10.42
CA ILE A 47 4.44 8.60 9.66
C ILE A 47 4.46 8.18 8.18
N GLY A 48 4.50 6.87 7.89
CA GLY A 48 4.48 6.34 6.53
C GLY A 48 3.17 6.62 5.78
N ILE A 49 2.03 6.66 6.49
CA ILE A 49 0.74 7.06 5.94
C ILE A 49 0.76 8.55 5.55
N TYR A 50 1.21 9.43 6.44
CA TYR A 50 1.33 10.85 6.12
C TYR A 50 2.36 11.14 5.02
N ASP A 51 3.45 10.38 4.97
CA ASP A 51 4.44 10.50 3.90
C ASP A 51 3.87 10.13 2.53
N ALA A 52 2.94 9.19 2.46
CA ALA A 52 2.27 8.82 1.21
C ALA A 52 1.51 9.98 0.56
N PHE A 53 1.02 10.94 1.34
CA PHE A 53 0.36 12.14 0.82
C PHE A 53 1.30 13.07 0.05
N LYS A 54 2.64 12.94 0.21
CA LYS A 54 3.62 13.73 -0.54
C LYS A 54 3.82 13.25 -1.98
N SER A 55 3.14 12.19 -2.40
CA SER A 55 3.26 11.71 -3.78
C SER A 55 2.84 12.78 -4.79
N SER A 56 3.40 12.72 -6.00
CA SER A 56 3.03 13.62 -7.11
C SER A 56 1.56 13.47 -7.56
N ALA A 57 0.95 12.33 -7.28
CA ALA A 57 -0.47 12.12 -7.51
C ALA A 57 -1.35 12.85 -6.48
N LEU A 58 -0.83 13.14 -5.28
CA LEU A 58 -1.57 13.78 -4.20
C LEU A 58 -1.12 15.23 -3.99
N TYR A 59 -0.79 15.62 -2.75
CA TYR A 59 -0.54 17.02 -2.39
C TYR A 59 0.67 17.65 -3.05
N SER A 60 1.64 16.87 -3.52
CA SER A 60 2.77 17.41 -4.29
C SER A 60 2.45 17.64 -5.77
N GLY A 61 1.22 17.41 -6.22
CA GLY A 61 0.88 17.57 -7.64
C GLY A 61 -0.61 17.47 -7.96
N ASN A 62 -1.04 16.36 -8.54
CA ASN A 62 -2.32 16.24 -9.23
C ASN A 62 -3.55 16.57 -8.37
N LEU A 63 -3.57 16.17 -7.10
CA LEU A 63 -4.71 16.44 -6.23
C LEU A 63 -5.00 17.93 -6.05
N THR A 64 -3.97 18.79 -6.09
CA THR A 64 -4.10 20.24 -6.00
C THR A 64 -4.21 20.88 -7.38
N LEU A 65 -3.40 20.42 -8.33
CA LEU A 65 -3.31 21.02 -9.65
C LEU A 65 -4.56 20.80 -10.53
N LEU A 66 -5.17 19.61 -10.47
CA LEU A 66 -6.32 19.30 -11.33
C LEU A 66 -7.54 20.18 -11.02
N PRO A 67 -7.94 20.39 -9.76
CA PRO A 67 -9.00 21.34 -9.42
C PRO A 67 -8.67 22.78 -9.83
N ASP A 68 -7.42 23.22 -9.65
CA ASP A 68 -7.01 24.59 -10.00
C ASP A 68 -7.08 24.83 -11.51
N LEU A 69 -6.75 23.83 -12.32
CA LEU A 69 -6.91 23.87 -13.78
C LEU A 69 -8.38 24.00 -14.19
N GLN A 70 -9.28 23.30 -13.49
CA GLN A 70 -10.72 23.35 -13.76
C GLN A 70 -11.39 24.64 -13.28
N ALA A 71 -10.83 25.24 -12.21
CA ALA A 71 -11.31 26.51 -11.64
C ALA A 71 -10.71 27.76 -12.27
N ASP A 72 -9.91 27.61 -13.33
CA ASP A 72 -9.20 28.70 -14.03
C ASP A 72 -8.21 29.50 -13.14
N PHE A 73 -7.79 28.94 -12.00
CA PHE A 73 -6.72 29.54 -11.17
C PHE A 73 -5.35 29.40 -11.83
N VAL A 74 -5.16 28.34 -12.61
CA VAL A 74 -3.98 28.09 -13.43
C VAL A 74 -4.42 27.75 -14.86
N TYR A 75 -3.52 27.92 -15.82
CA TYR A 75 -3.83 27.64 -17.22
C TYR A 75 -2.68 26.90 -17.91
N ALA A 76 -3.02 26.11 -18.92
CA ALA A 76 -2.02 25.49 -19.78
C ALA A 76 -1.55 26.49 -20.86
N VAL A 77 -0.23 26.62 -21.01
CA VAL A 77 0.36 27.49 -22.04
C VAL A 77 -0.06 27.05 -23.45
N ASN A 78 -0.09 27.98 -24.37
CA ASN A 78 -0.47 27.75 -25.77
C ASN A 78 0.32 26.58 -26.38
N GLY A 79 -0.38 25.73 -27.12
CA GLY A 79 0.21 24.57 -27.78
C GLY A 79 0.34 23.33 -26.86
N TYR A 80 0.00 23.41 -25.59
CA TYR A 80 0.04 22.29 -24.69
C TYR A 80 -1.13 21.34 -24.97
N THR A 81 -0.81 20.14 -25.43
CA THR A 81 -1.78 19.09 -25.78
C THR A 81 -1.72 17.87 -24.85
N ASN A 82 -0.94 17.97 -23.76
CA ASN A 82 -0.86 16.91 -22.77
C ASN A 82 -2.15 16.83 -21.94
N THR A 83 -2.19 15.89 -21.02
CA THR A 83 -3.32 15.61 -20.13
C THR A 83 -3.81 16.87 -19.40
N TYR A 84 -2.90 17.68 -18.83
CA TYR A 84 -3.26 18.92 -18.13
C TYR A 84 -3.92 19.95 -19.05
N GLY A 85 -3.43 20.11 -20.28
CA GLY A 85 -4.05 20.98 -21.27
C GLY A 85 -5.45 20.53 -21.66
N ASN A 86 -5.72 19.24 -21.69
CA ASN A 86 -7.05 18.69 -21.95
C ASN A 86 -7.99 18.93 -20.77
N ILE A 87 -7.54 18.71 -19.55
CA ILE A 87 -8.32 18.96 -18.34
C ILE A 87 -8.67 20.44 -18.22
N TRP A 88 -7.72 21.35 -18.43
CA TRP A 88 -7.97 22.79 -18.45
C TRP A 88 -9.04 23.20 -19.48
N ARG A 89 -9.06 22.54 -20.66
CA ARG A 89 -10.08 22.80 -21.70
C ARG A 89 -11.37 22.02 -21.48
N TRP A 90 -11.54 21.35 -20.35
CA TRP A 90 -12.68 20.49 -20.03
C TRP A 90 -12.86 19.33 -21.03
N LYS A 91 -11.73 18.81 -21.56
CA LYS A 91 -11.67 17.66 -22.45
C LYS A 91 -11.07 16.47 -21.69
N ASP A 92 -11.45 15.27 -22.10
CA ASP A 92 -10.91 14.01 -21.55
C ASP A 92 -10.98 13.88 -20.00
N ILE A 93 -12.03 14.44 -19.41
CA ILE A 93 -12.33 14.28 -17.98
C ILE A 93 -13.03 12.93 -17.80
N LEU A 94 -12.28 11.87 -18.01
CA LEU A 94 -12.74 10.50 -17.93
C LEU A 94 -12.00 9.75 -16.82
N ALA A 95 -12.64 8.70 -16.28
CA ALA A 95 -12.01 7.83 -15.30
C ALA A 95 -10.75 7.12 -15.83
N THR A 96 -10.62 7.01 -17.15
CA THR A 96 -9.44 6.44 -17.83
C THR A 96 -8.31 7.45 -18.06
N ASN A 97 -8.49 8.71 -17.66
CA ASN A 97 -7.44 9.70 -17.70
C ASN A 97 -6.36 9.34 -16.68
N THR A 98 -5.11 9.22 -17.11
CA THR A 98 -3.99 8.71 -16.30
C THR A 98 -3.70 9.54 -15.04
N ASP A 99 -3.92 10.85 -15.09
CA ASP A 99 -3.68 11.74 -13.95
C ASP A 99 -4.81 11.63 -12.92
N ILE A 100 -6.07 11.51 -13.38
CA ILE A 100 -7.23 11.28 -12.52
C ILE A 100 -7.14 9.88 -11.88
N GLU A 101 -6.79 8.88 -12.69
CA GLU A 101 -6.58 7.51 -12.21
C GLU A 101 -5.48 7.44 -11.15
N ALA A 102 -4.37 8.14 -11.37
CA ALA A 102 -3.26 8.19 -10.41
C ALA A 102 -3.68 8.77 -9.06
N VAL A 103 -4.48 9.84 -9.04
CA VAL A 103 -5.05 10.40 -7.78
C VAL A 103 -5.92 9.37 -7.09
N TYR A 104 -6.83 8.74 -7.83
CA TYR A 104 -7.72 7.71 -7.28
C TYR A 104 -6.94 6.55 -6.66
N GLN A 105 -5.99 5.98 -7.39
CA GLN A 105 -5.15 4.88 -6.92
C GLN A 105 -4.34 5.27 -5.68
N ALA A 106 -3.75 6.47 -5.67
CA ALA A 106 -2.96 6.94 -4.55
C ALA A 106 -3.80 7.15 -3.28
N LEU A 107 -5.02 7.70 -3.39
CA LEU A 107 -5.94 7.85 -2.26
C LEU A 107 -6.33 6.48 -1.68
N TYR A 108 -6.68 5.51 -2.54
CA TYR A 108 -7.00 4.17 -2.07
C TYR A 108 -5.80 3.43 -1.47
N ALA A 109 -4.59 3.70 -1.95
CA ALA A 109 -3.37 3.17 -1.33
C ALA A 109 -3.17 3.72 0.09
N VAL A 110 -3.48 5.01 0.33
CA VAL A 110 -3.44 5.60 1.67
C VAL A 110 -4.51 4.98 2.57
N ILE A 111 -5.76 4.86 2.08
CA ILE A 111 -6.86 4.21 2.82
C ILE A 111 -6.48 2.77 3.21
N ASN A 112 -5.89 2.03 2.28
CA ASN A 112 -5.45 0.66 2.56
C ASN A 112 -4.38 0.61 3.66
N ARG A 113 -3.42 1.54 3.67
CA ARG A 113 -2.42 1.65 4.74
C ARG A 113 -3.05 1.98 6.10
N CYS A 114 -4.05 2.87 6.12
CA CYS A 114 -4.80 3.18 7.35
C CYS A 114 -5.52 1.94 7.88
N ASN A 115 -6.27 1.25 7.03
CA ASN A 115 -6.98 0.04 7.41
C ASN A 115 -6.03 -1.04 7.91
N PHE A 116 -4.92 -1.26 7.21
CA PHE A 116 -3.89 -2.20 7.64
C PHE A 116 -3.35 -1.87 9.04
N MET A 117 -3.04 -0.60 9.31
CA MET A 117 -2.58 -0.19 10.64
C MET A 117 -3.67 -0.40 11.70
N LEU A 118 -4.92 -0.01 11.42
CA LEU A 118 -6.04 -0.16 12.35
C LEU A 118 -6.30 -1.63 12.70
N ASP A 119 -6.22 -2.53 11.72
CA ASP A 119 -6.37 -3.98 11.95
C ASP A 119 -5.29 -4.54 12.89
N ARG A 120 -4.09 -3.93 12.90
CA ARG A 120 -2.98 -4.38 13.74
C ARG A 120 -2.94 -3.72 15.13
N VAL A 121 -3.56 -2.57 15.31
CA VAL A 121 -3.57 -1.85 16.59
C VAL A 121 -4.12 -2.70 17.73
N ASP A 122 -5.17 -3.48 17.50
CA ASP A 122 -5.74 -4.35 18.53
C ASP A 122 -4.76 -5.42 19.04
N TYR A 123 -3.91 -5.94 18.15
CA TYR A 123 -2.84 -6.85 18.53
C TYR A 123 -1.80 -6.13 19.40
N VAL A 124 -1.35 -4.96 19.01
CA VAL A 124 -0.38 -4.15 19.77
C VAL A 124 -0.94 -3.78 21.13
N ARG A 125 -2.20 -3.35 21.18
CA ARG A 125 -2.91 -3.00 22.42
C ARG A 125 -2.94 -4.13 23.42
N LYS A 126 -3.26 -5.36 23.00
CA LYS A 126 -3.30 -6.55 23.87
C LYS A 126 -1.93 -6.91 24.44
N ASN A 127 -0.85 -6.54 23.76
CA ASN A 127 0.52 -6.83 24.16
C ASN A 127 1.22 -5.64 24.85
N THR A 128 0.53 -4.52 25.05
CA THR A 128 1.04 -3.30 25.69
C THR A 128 0.49 -3.23 27.11
N THR A 129 1.38 -3.07 28.10
CA THR A 129 1.06 -3.02 29.54
C THR A 129 1.27 -1.65 30.17
N VAL A 130 1.80 -0.67 29.39
CA VAL A 130 2.11 0.69 29.88
C VAL A 130 0.98 1.64 29.48
N ASP A 131 0.32 2.24 30.45
CA ASP A 131 -0.84 3.13 30.23
C ASP A 131 -0.51 4.31 29.30
N ALA A 132 0.66 4.93 29.46
CA ALA A 132 1.09 6.03 28.60
C ALA A 132 1.26 5.63 27.11
N ASP A 133 1.51 4.36 26.82
CA ASP A 133 1.62 3.82 25.46
C ASP A 133 0.23 3.45 24.92
N LEU A 134 -0.71 3.08 25.76
CA LEU A 134 -2.12 2.90 25.38
C LEU A 134 -2.75 4.23 24.96
N ASP A 135 -2.48 5.31 25.70
CA ASP A 135 -2.94 6.66 25.35
C ASP A 135 -2.39 7.13 23.99
N LYS A 136 -1.13 6.81 23.68
CA LYS A 136 -0.55 7.10 22.38
C LYS A 136 -1.22 6.33 21.25
N LEU A 137 -1.53 5.03 21.45
CA LEU A 137 -2.24 4.23 20.46
C LEU A 137 -3.61 4.83 20.14
N ASP A 138 -4.33 5.31 21.15
CA ASP A 138 -5.62 5.97 20.95
C ASP A 138 -5.48 7.27 20.15
N GLN A 139 -4.46 8.09 20.43
CA GLN A 139 -4.16 9.29 19.65
C GLN A 139 -3.83 8.96 18.19
N TYR A 140 -3.02 7.92 17.93
CA TYR A 140 -2.70 7.50 16.57
C TYR A 140 -3.93 7.01 15.81
N CYS A 141 -4.80 6.22 16.44
CA CYS A 141 -6.05 5.79 15.83
C CYS A 141 -6.94 6.99 15.47
N LEU A 142 -7.12 7.92 16.39
CA LEU A 142 -7.94 9.13 16.17
C LEU A 142 -7.38 10.02 15.05
N SER A 143 -6.08 10.03 14.83
CA SER A 143 -5.46 10.83 13.74
C SER A 143 -5.72 10.29 12.34
N LEU A 144 -6.24 9.05 12.19
CA LEU A 144 -6.46 8.38 10.93
C LEU A 144 -7.96 8.19 10.57
N ILE A 145 -8.85 8.49 11.48
CA ILE A 145 -10.31 8.47 11.26
C ILE A 145 -10.78 9.83 10.76
#